data_afee6c85252823fb1881e8bb5eea6a38
#
_entry.id   afee6c85252823fb1881e8bb5eea6a38
#
_cell.length_a   1.000
_cell.length_b   1.000
_cell.length_c   1.000
_cell.angle_alpha   90.00
_cell.angle_beta   90.00
_cell.angle_gamma   90.00
#
_symmetry.space_group_name_H-M   'P 1'
#
loop_
_entity.id
_entity.type
_entity.pdbx_description
1 polymer ?
#
loop_
_entity_poly.entity_id
_entity_poly.type
_entity_poly.pdbx_seq_one_letter_code
_entity_poly.pdbx_strand_id
1 'polypeptide(L)'
;MTRMPAAAHDIRVRKAEVTDAGAIAALVNQAFLVERFFVDGDRTDPDEVRELMARSGFLCAEIEGELVGCVFVEVRGARGYFGMLSVSPQRQKLGIGRFLVDQTEAFFRAAGCAAVDIKIVHLRRDLPPFYRALGYRETGTEPFDDDSLTQAAHFVLMSKPL
;
A
#
# COMPACT_ATOMS: atom_id res chain seq x y z
N MET A 1 8.54 -16.02 11.78
CA MET A 1 7.58 -15.65 10.75
C MET A 1 6.21 -15.42 11.38
N THR A 2 5.57 -14.33 10.99
CA THR A 2 4.25 -14.01 11.52
C THR A 2 3.19 -14.76 10.74
N ARG A 3 2.24 -15.31 11.46
CA ARG A 3 1.11 -16.02 10.87
C ARG A 3 -0.18 -15.27 11.12
N MET A 4 -1.10 -15.35 10.18
CA MET A 4 -2.47 -14.98 10.43
C MET A 4 -3.18 -16.12 11.15
N PRO A 5 -4.02 -15.81 12.15
CA PRO A 5 -4.88 -16.82 12.76
C PRO A 5 -6.02 -17.18 11.83
N ALA A 6 -6.75 -18.20 12.20
CA ALA A 6 -7.94 -18.69 11.51
C ALA A 6 -7.61 -19.19 10.11
N ALA A 7 -8.53 -19.50 9.32
CA ALA A 7 -8.44 -20.07 7.99
C ALA A 7 -7.18 -19.69 7.22
N ALA A 8 -6.28 -19.12 7.92
CA ALA A 8 -5.13 -18.49 7.34
C ALA A 8 -4.10 -19.51 6.95
N HIS A 9 -3.67 -19.35 5.76
CA HIS A 9 -2.44 -19.93 5.27
C HIS A 9 -1.27 -19.13 5.85
N ASP A 10 -0.09 -19.71 5.85
CA ASP A 10 1.11 -18.99 6.18
C ASP A 10 1.34 -17.92 5.14
N ILE A 11 1.36 -16.67 5.59
CA ILE A 11 1.69 -15.55 4.74
C ILE A 11 3.16 -15.22 4.93
N ARG A 12 3.89 -15.18 3.84
CA ARG A 12 5.29 -14.74 3.83
C ARG A 12 5.36 -13.32 3.33
N VAL A 13 6.09 -12.48 4.06
CA VAL A 13 6.38 -11.12 3.61
C VAL A 13 7.87 -11.03 3.33
N ARG A 14 8.20 -10.51 2.16
CA ARG A 14 9.58 -10.33 1.71
C ARG A 14 9.73 -9.04 0.93
N LYS A 15 10.96 -8.58 0.78
CA LYS A 15 11.25 -7.47 -0.11
C LYS A 15 11.10 -7.93 -1.56
N ALA A 16 10.59 -7.03 -2.40
CA ALA A 16 10.47 -7.28 -3.82
C ALA A 16 11.83 -7.27 -4.53
N GLU A 17 11.95 -8.10 -5.54
CA GLU A 17 13.07 -8.11 -6.46
C GLU A 17 12.63 -7.52 -7.80
N VAL A 18 13.60 -7.12 -8.63
CA VAL A 18 13.30 -6.50 -9.93
C VAL A 18 12.40 -7.39 -10.79
N THR A 19 12.57 -8.70 -10.69
CA THR A 19 11.75 -9.67 -11.43
C THR A 19 10.29 -9.70 -11.00
N ASP A 20 9.95 -9.10 -9.84
CA ASP A 20 8.57 -9.01 -9.36
C ASP A 20 7.80 -7.85 -9.99
N ALA A 21 8.45 -6.95 -10.73
CA ALA A 21 7.83 -5.71 -11.18
C ALA A 21 6.56 -5.91 -11.98
N GLY A 22 6.54 -6.90 -12.90
CA GLY A 22 5.35 -7.20 -13.69
C GLY A 22 4.16 -7.66 -12.83
N ALA A 23 4.44 -8.58 -11.90
CA ALA A 23 3.40 -9.11 -11.02
C ALA A 23 2.88 -8.05 -10.05
N ILE A 24 3.76 -7.19 -9.54
CA ILE A 24 3.37 -6.08 -8.66
C ILE A 24 2.49 -5.10 -9.42
N ALA A 25 2.88 -4.69 -10.63
CA ALA A 25 2.09 -3.77 -11.43
C ALA A 25 0.69 -4.34 -11.72
N ALA A 26 0.62 -5.61 -12.09
CA ALA A 26 -0.67 -6.26 -12.36
C ALA A 26 -1.55 -6.28 -11.11
N LEU A 27 -0.99 -6.61 -9.96
CA LEU A 27 -1.73 -6.65 -8.70
C LEU A 27 -2.23 -5.26 -8.29
N VAL A 28 -1.37 -4.26 -8.37
CA VAL A 28 -1.73 -2.87 -8.04
C VAL A 28 -2.86 -2.39 -8.95
N ASN A 29 -2.73 -2.60 -10.25
CA ASN A 29 -3.75 -2.15 -11.20
C ASN A 29 -5.08 -2.82 -10.94
N GLN A 30 -5.07 -4.10 -10.63
CA GLN A 30 -6.28 -4.84 -10.32
C GLN A 30 -6.95 -4.33 -9.04
N ALA A 31 -6.16 -4.09 -8.00
CA ALA A 31 -6.68 -3.58 -6.74
C ALA A 31 -7.22 -2.15 -6.86
N PHE A 32 -6.64 -1.34 -7.76
CA PHE A 32 -7.02 0.06 -7.94
C PHE A 32 -8.12 0.27 -8.98
N LEU A 33 -8.69 -0.80 -9.56
CA LEU A 33 -9.84 -0.66 -10.45
C LEU A 33 -11.02 0.05 -9.78
N VAL A 34 -11.12 -0.04 -8.46
CA VAL A 34 -12.16 0.65 -7.69
C VAL A 34 -12.05 2.18 -7.78
N GLU A 35 -10.93 2.71 -8.26
CA GLU A 35 -10.72 4.15 -8.41
C GLU A 35 -11.06 4.66 -9.81
N ARG A 36 -11.51 3.78 -10.73
CA ARG A 36 -11.84 4.18 -12.10
C ARG A 36 -12.97 5.20 -12.19
N PHE A 37 -13.76 5.38 -11.15
CA PHE A 37 -14.82 6.40 -11.16
C PHE A 37 -14.27 7.83 -11.06
N PHE A 38 -12.99 8.01 -10.70
CA PHE A 38 -12.38 9.33 -10.66
C PHE A 38 -11.00 9.42 -11.33
N VAL A 39 -10.44 8.29 -11.77
CA VAL A 39 -9.14 8.25 -12.45
C VAL A 39 -9.25 7.37 -13.68
N ASP A 40 -8.80 7.89 -14.83
CA ASP A 40 -8.66 7.10 -16.04
C ASP A 40 -7.29 6.43 -16.08
N GLY A 41 -7.24 5.26 -16.69
CA GLY A 41 -5.99 4.54 -16.90
C GLY A 41 -5.54 3.71 -15.73
N ASP A 42 -4.42 3.04 -15.92
CA ASP A 42 -3.83 2.18 -14.91
C ASP A 42 -3.15 2.97 -13.81
N ARG A 43 -3.10 2.42 -12.61
CA ARG A 43 -2.44 3.06 -11.47
C ARG A 43 -0.93 3.09 -11.65
N THR A 44 -0.37 2.07 -12.27
CA THR A 44 1.08 1.96 -12.46
C THR A 44 1.40 1.05 -13.65
N ASP A 45 2.67 0.86 -13.93
CA ASP A 45 3.17 -0.08 -14.93
C ASP A 45 4.49 -0.67 -14.44
N PRO A 46 5.00 -1.75 -15.09
CA PRO A 46 6.24 -2.39 -14.64
C PRO A 46 7.46 -1.46 -14.61
N ASP A 47 7.54 -0.50 -15.53
CA ASP A 47 8.66 0.43 -15.56
C ASP A 47 8.64 1.37 -14.36
N GLU A 48 7.47 1.91 -14.02
CA GLU A 48 7.33 2.73 -12.84
C GLU A 48 7.66 1.95 -11.56
N VAL A 49 7.19 0.71 -11.47
CA VAL A 49 7.52 -0.15 -10.32
C VAL A 49 9.03 -0.34 -10.21
N ARG A 50 9.72 -0.59 -11.32
CA ARG A 50 11.19 -0.72 -11.30
C ARG A 50 11.88 0.57 -10.86
N GLU A 51 11.38 1.72 -11.30
CA GLU A 51 11.93 3.02 -10.87
C GLU A 51 11.73 3.23 -9.37
N LEU A 52 10.55 2.89 -8.85
CA LEU A 52 10.28 3.00 -7.43
C LEU A 52 11.16 2.05 -6.62
N MET A 53 11.42 0.85 -7.12
CA MET A 53 12.33 -0.09 -6.46
C MET A 53 13.77 0.41 -6.44
N ALA A 54 14.23 1.08 -7.50
CA ALA A 54 15.57 1.62 -7.55
C ALA A 54 15.77 2.73 -6.52
N ARG A 55 14.71 3.45 -6.17
CA ARG A 55 14.73 4.58 -5.24
C ARG A 55 14.36 4.16 -3.82
N SER A 56 13.47 3.21 -3.68
CA SER A 56 12.94 2.75 -2.40
C SER A 56 12.65 1.25 -2.48
N GLY A 57 11.44 0.79 -2.20
CA GLY A 57 11.16 -0.63 -2.31
C GLY A 57 9.70 -0.98 -2.20
N PHE A 58 9.41 -2.25 -2.40
CA PHE A 58 8.11 -2.84 -2.16
C PHE A 58 8.27 -4.02 -1.21
N LEU A 59 7.25 -4.23 -0.39
CA LEU A 59 7.09 -5.48 0.34
C LEU A 59 6.03 -6.31 -0.37
N CYS A 60 6.30 -7.60 -0.50
CA CYS A 60 5.40 -8.55 -1.13
C CYS A 60 4.89 -9.53 -0.10
N ALA A 61 3.59 -9.83 -0.16
CA ALA A 61 2.98 -10.88 0.64
C ALA A 61 2.65 -12.06 -0.26
N GLU A 62 3.07 -13.25 0.14
CA GLU A 62 2.85 -14.49 -0.63
C GLU A 62 2.15 -15.53 0.20
N ILE A 63 1.29 -16.30 -0.46
CA ILE A 63 0.70 -17.52 0.08
C ILE A 63 1.04 -18.62 -0.91
N GLU A 64 1.75 -19.66 -0.44
CA GLU A 64 2.16 -20.79 -1.27
C GLU A 64 2.86 -20.36 -2.57
N GLY A 65 3.73 -19.34 -2.46
CA GLY A 65 4.49 -18.83 -3.59
C GLY A 65 3.71 -17.88 -4.50
N GLU A 66 2.44 -17.66 -4.26
CA GLU A 66 1.61 -16.76 -5.05
C GLU A 66 1.58 -15.37 -4.42
N LEU A 67 1.84 -14.34 -5.22
CA LEU A 67 1.76 -12.95 -4.77
C LEU A 67 0.30 -12.59 -4.52
N VAL A 68 -0.05 -12.28 -3.26
CA VAL A 68 -1.42 -11.95 -2.87
C VAL A 68 -1.57 -10.52 -2.36
N GLY A 69 -0.47 -9.84 -2.09
CA GLY A 69 -0.49 -8.45 -1.66
C GLY A 69 0.86 -7.78 -1.84
N CYS A 70 0.85 -6.48 -1.89
CA CYS A 70 2.10 -5.70 -1.94
C CYS A 70 1.86 -4.30 -1.40
N VAL A 71 2.96 -3.61 -1.10
CA VAL A 71 2.93 -2.23 -0.63
C VAL A 71 4.25 -1.55 -0.96
N PHE A 72 4.18 -0.31 -1.47
CA PHE A 72 5.35 0.52 -1.66
C PHE A 72 5.77 1.09 -0.30
N VAL A 73 7.06 1.03 0.00
CA VAL A 73 7.62 1.54 1.27
C VAL A 73 8.79 2.46 1.00
N GLU A 74 8.86 3.56 1.73
CA GLU A 74 9.93 4.54 1.58
C GLU A 74 10.29 5.13 2.93
N VAL A 75 11.57 5.12 3.27
CA VAL A 75 12.07 5.77 4.49
C VAL A 75 12.43 7.22 4.14
N ARG A 76 11.81 8.17 4.82
CA ARG A 76 12.03 9.61 4.64
C ARG A 76 12.55 10.19 5.95
N GLY A 77 13.86 10.12 6.16
CA GLY A 77 14.46 10.52 7.43
C GLY A 77 13.96 9.66 8.58
N ALA A 78 13.40 10.29 9.61
CA ALA A 78 12.86 9.58 10.77
C ALA A 78 11.42 9.11 10.58
N ARG A 79 10.86 9.24 9.38
CA ARG A 79 9.48 8.90 9.09
C ARG A 79 9.42 7.88 7.95
N GLY A 80 8.46 6.98 8.02
CA GLY A 80 8.16 6.07 6.93
C GLY A 80 6.98 6.58 6.12
N TYR A 81 6.95 6.25 4.85
CA TYR A 81 5.81 6.48 3.97
C TYR A 81 5.49 5.18 3.27
N PHE A 82 4.22 4.81 3.21
CA PHE A 82 3.82 3.71 2.34
C PHE A 82 2.64 4.11 1.45
N GLY A 83 2.55 3.46 0.32
CA GLY A 83 1.47 3.68 -0.64
C GLY A 83 1.25 2.44 -1.48
N MET A 84 0.30 2.51 -2.40
CA MET A 84 -0.03 1.41 -3.31
C MET A 84 -0.32 0.10 -2.57
N LEU A 85 -0.87 0.16 -1.34
CA LEU A 85 -1.26 -1.04 -0.62
C LEU A 85 -2.32 -1.78 -1.43
N SER A 86 -2.00 -2.99 -1.83
CA SER A 86 -2.85 -3.77 -2.72
C SER A 86 -2.97 -5.20 -2.23
N VAL A 87 -4.19 -5.73 -2.32
CA VAL A 87 -4.49 -7.12 -1.98
C VAL A 87 -5.26 -7.71 -3.14
N SER A 88 -4.89 -8.93 -3.54
CA SER A 88 -5.59 -9.64 -4.60
C SER A 88 -7.09 -9.66 -4.33
N PRO A 89 -7.94 -9.30 -5.32
CA PRO A 89 -9.39 -9.29 -5.12
C PRO A 89 -9.95 -10.64 -4.63
N GLN A 90 -9.34 -11.75 -5.01
CA GLN A 90 -9.76 -13.07 -4.58
C GLN A 90 -9.40 -13.35 -3.11
N ARG A 91 -8.56 -12.53 -2.53
CA ARG A 91 -8.05 -12.71 -1.17
C ARG A 91 -8.47 -11.58 -0.21
N GLN A 92 -9.33 -10.67 -0.65
CA GLN A 92 -9.82 -9.60 0.21
C GLN A 92 -10.73 -10.16 1.30
N LYS A 93 -10.87 -9.39 2.39
CA LYS A 93 -11.65 -9.76 3.57
C LYS A 93 -11.06 -10.91 4.40
N LEU A 94 -9.81 -11.30 4.11
CA LEU A 94 -9.08 -12.29 4.90
C LEU A 94 -8.10 -11.66 5.89
N GLY A 95 -8.09 -10.32 5.98
CA GLY A 95 -7.18 -9.62 6.88
C GLY A 95 -5.78 -9.41 6.33
N ILE A 96 -5.55 -9.69 5.05
CA ILE A 96 -4.21 -9.54 4.44
C ILE A 96 -3.76 -8.08 4.43
N GLY A 97 -4.67 -7.14 4.13
CA GLY A 97 -4.33 -5.71 4.13
C GLY A 97 -3.86 -5.24 5.49
N ARG A 98 -4.59 -5.58 6.55
CA ARG A 98 -4.21 -5.26 7.91
C ARG A 98 -2.88 -5.91 8.29
N PHE A 99 -2.70 -7.17 7.92
CA PHE A 99 -1.45 -7.87 8.17
C PHE A 99 -0.27 -7.18 7.48
N LEU A 100 -0.43 -6.77 6.22
CA LEU A 100 0.58 -6.04 5.48
C LEU A 100 0.91 -4.69 6.13
N VAL A 101 -0.08 -3.97 6.62
CA VAL A 101 0.17 -2.72 7.36
C VAL A 101 1.01 -3.00 8.60
N ASP A 102 0.67 -4.04 9.36
CA ASP A 102 1.44 -4.41 10.55
C ASP A 102 2.90 -4.74 10.20
N GLN A 103 3.11 -5.49 9.12
CA GLN A 103 4.47 -5.84 8.66
C GLN A 103 5.22 -4.61 8.14
N THR A 104 4.53 -3.70 7.50
CA THR A 104 5.11 -2.44 7.02
C THR A 104 5.55 -1.57 8.21
N GLU A 105 4.75 -1.49 9.25
CA GLU A 105 5.12 -0.76 10.46
C GLU A 105 6.34 -1.40 11.14
N ALA A 106 6.40 -2.73 11.19
CA ALA A 106 7.56 -3.44 11.71
C ALA A 106 8.82 -3.12 10.89
N PHE A 107 8.69 -3.07 9.57
CA PHE A 107 9.77 -2.66 8.68
C PHE A 107 10.28 -1.26 9.02
N PHE A 108 9.38 -0.31 9.21
CA PHE A 108 9.77 1.06 9.55
C PHE A 108 10.37 1.17 10.95
N ARG A 109 9.86 0.43 11.92
CA ARG A 109 10.48 0.41 13.27
C ARG A 109 11.92 -0.11 13.19
N ALA A 110 12.15 -1.17 12.44
CA ALA A 110 13.48 -1.72 12.27
C ALA A 110 14.42 -0.74 11.56
N ALA A 111 13.89 0.13 10.72
CA ALA A 111 14.65 1.18 10.04
C ALA A 111 14.87 2.44 10.90
N GLY A 112 14.35 2.46 12.13
CA GLY A 112 14.52 3.60 13.04
C GLY A 112 13.50 4.71 12.87
N CYS A 113 12.40 4.47 12.15
CA CYS A 113 11.36 5.48 11.96
C CYS A 113 10.53 5.66 13.23
N ALA A 114 10.15 6.90 13.52
CA ALA A 114 9.33 7.25 14.68
C ALA A 114 7.84 7.36 14.34
N ALA A 115 7.50 7.43 13.06
CA ALA A 115 6.13 7.60 12.61
C ALA A 115 5.97 7.12 11.17
N VAL A 116 4.73 6.89 10.77
CA VAL A 116 4.38 6.50 9.41
C VAL A 116 3.37 7.48 8.85
N ASP A 117 3.59 7.90 7.61
CA ASP A 117 2.69 8.79 6.88
C ASP A 117 2.07 8.05 5.70
N ILE A 118 0.81 8.35 5.43
CA ILE A 118 0.10 7.88 4.24
C ILE A 118 -0.72 9.02 3.65
N LYS A 119 -1.13 8.87 2.39
CA LYS A 119 -2.08 9.78 1.79
C LYS A 119 -3.14 9.00 1.01
N ILE A 120 -4.37 9.46 1.12
CA ILE A 120 -5.54 8.77 0.59
C ILE A 120 -6.33 9.78 -0.22
N VAL A 121 -6.77 9.39 -1.42
CA VAL A 121 -7.68 10.24 -2.19
C VAL A 121 -8.99 10.36 -1.44
N HIS A 122 -9.46 11.60 -1.24
CA HIS A 122 -10.66 11.87 -0.43
C HIS A 122 -11.91 11.13 -0.94
N LEU A 123 -11.95 10.79 -2.22
CA LEU A 123 -13.06 10.06 -2.83
C LEU A 123 -13.11 8.58 -2.42
N ARG A 124 -12.01 8.06 -1.87
CA ARG A 124 -11.97 6.70 -1.28
C ARG A 124 -12.46 6.74 0.16
N ARG A 125 -13.78 6.85 0.31
CA ARG A 125 -14.43 7.01 1.61
C ARG A 125 -14.34 5.77 2.50
N ASP A 126 -14.01 4.64 1.94
CA ASP A 126 -13.80 3.37 2.64
C ASP A 126 -12.47 3.33 3.40
N LEU A 127 -11.46 4.10 2.97
CA LEU A 127 -10.12 3.99 3.53
C LEU A 127 -9.90 4.69 4.86
N PRO A 128 -10.39 5.93 5.11
CA PRO A 128 -10.16 6.56 6.41
C PRO A 128 -10.63 5.73 7.61
N PRO A 129 -11.84 5.12 7.60
CA PRO A 129 -12.23 4.25 8.71
C PRO A 129 -11.31 3.06 8.90
N PHE A 130 -10.84 2.45 7.80
CA PHE A 130 -9.91 1.33 7.85
C PHE A 130 -8.61 1.74 8.55
N TYR A 131 -8.02 2.86 8.14
CA TYR A 131 -6.76 3.32 8.72
C TYR A 131 -6.92 3.89 10.12
N ARG A 132 -8.04 4.56 10.43
CA ARG A 132 -8.30 5.00 11.80
C ARG A 132 -8.36 3.82 12.77
N ALA A 133 -8.97 2.73 12.36
CA ALA A 133 -9.02 1.51 13.17
C ALA A 133 -7.62 0.94 13.44
N LEU A 134 -6.65 1.24 12.59
CA LEU A 134 -5.25 0.81 12.75
C LEU A 134 -4.39 1.84 13.49
N GLY A 135 -4.98 2.94 13.93
CA GLY A 135 -4.29 3.95 14.73
C GLY A 135 -3.81 5.19 13.96
N TYR A 136 -4.16 5.30 12.69
CA TYR A 136 -3.81 6.47 11.89
C TYR A 136 -4.81 7.60 12.14
N ARG A 137 -4.30 8.85 12.13
CA ARG A 137 -5.12 10.05 12.32
C ARG A 137 -4.89 11.03 11.20
N GLU A 138 -5.92 11.75 10.82
CA GLU A 138 -5.83 12.77 9.78
C GLU A 138 -4.99 13.94 10.28
N THR A 139 -4.07 14.42 9.44
CA THR A 139 -3.14 15.51 9.78
C THR A 139 -3.28 16.71 8.85
N GLY A 140 -3.95 16.55 7.71
CA GLY A 140 -4.10 17.64 6.75
C GLY A 140 -4.57 17.15 5.41
N THR A 141 -4.43 18.00 4.41
CA THR A 141 -4.80 17.71 3.03
C THR A 141 -3.69 18.18 2.09
N GLU A 142 -3.71 17.66 0.87
CA GLU A 142 -2.75 18.00 -0.16
C GLU A 142 -3.48 18.01 -1.51
N PRO A 143 -3.20 18.95 -2.42
CA PRO A 143 -3.80 18.93 -3.74
C PRO A 143 -3.45 17.66 -4.51
N PHE A 144 -4.41 17.17 -5.26
CA PHE A 144 -4.19 16.10 -6.22
C PHE A 144 -4.54 16.64 -7.61
N ASP A 145 -3.51 17.07 -8.34
CA ASP A 145 -3.63 17.59 -9.69
C ASP A 145 -2.99 16.59 -10.64
N ASP A 146 -3.81 15.94 -11.47
CA ASP A 146 -3.34 14.93 -12.40
C ASP A 146 -4.28 14.90 -13.59
N ASP A 147 -3.71 14.83 -14.80
CA ASP A 147 -4.49 14.85 -16.04
C ASP A 147 -5.41 13.63 -16.17
N SER A 148 -5.12 12.54 -15.47
CA SER A 148 -5.95 11.34 -15.48
C SER A 148 -7.22 11.47 -14.65
N LEU A 149 -7.35 12.52 -13.83
CA LEU A 149 -8.56 12.72 -13.01
C LEU A 149 -9.77 13.07 -13.88
N THR A 150 -10.90 12.41 -13.60
CA THR A 150 -12.17 12.69 -14.26
C THR A 150 -13.06 13.59 -13.42
N GLN A 151 -12.66 13.91 -12.20
CA GLN A 151 -13.33 14.85 -11.32
C GLN A 151 -12.33 15.42 -10.32
N ALA A 152 -12.67 16.54 -9.70
CA ALA A 152 -11.80 17.18 -8.73
C ALA A 152 -11.53 16.27 -7.52
N ALA A 153 -10.29 16.20 -7.10
CA ALA A 153 -9.89 15.38 -5.98
C ALA A 153 -8.76 16.05 -5.19
N HIS A 154 -8.62 15.61 -3.93
CA HIS A 154 -7.48 15.98 -3.09
C HIS A 154 -7.09 14.79 -2.24
N PHE A 155 -5.89 14.83 -1.68
CA PHE A 155 -5.44 13.82 -0.75
C PHE A 155 -5.78 14.22 0.68
N VAL A 156 -6.17 13.24 1.47
CA VAL A 156 -6.23 13.32 2.93
C VAL A 156 -4.93 12.72 3.44
N LEU A 157 -4.22 13.47 4.27
CA LEU A 157 -2.97 13.00 4.87
C LEU A 157 -3.28 12.37 6.22
N MET A 158 -2.68 11.22 6.49
CA MET A 158 -2.83 10.54 7.77
C MET A 158 -1.48 10.08 8.29
N SER A 159 -1.34 10.01 9.59
CA SER A 159 -0.09 9.59 10.24
C SER A 159 -0.36 8.76 11.47
N LYS A 160 0.64 7.94 11.84
CA LYS A 160 0.62 7.14 13.06
C LYS A 160 2.00 7.17 13.70
N PRO A 161 2.11 7.49 15.01
CA PRO A 161 3.36 7.31 15.73
C PRO A 161 3.65 5.83 15.93
N LEU A 162 4.91 5.46 15.85
CA LEU A 162 5.35 4.08 16.03
C LEU A 162 5.84 3.80 17.44
#